data_5ff6b207a3d9e2ed2cd60953773c034d
#
_entry.id   5ff6b207a3d9e2ed2cd60953773c034d
#
_cell.length_a   1.000
_cell.length_b   1.000
_cell.length_c   1.000
_cell.angle_alpha   90.00
_cell.angle_beta   90.00
_cell.angle_gamma   90.00
#
_symmetry.space_group_name_H-M   'P 1'
#
loop_
_entity.id
_entity.type
_entity.pdbx_description
1 polymer ?
#
loop_
_entity_poly.entity_id
_entity_poly.type
_entity_poly.pdbx_seq_one_letter_code
_entity_poly.pdbx_strand_id
1 'polypeptide(L)'
;MLENSLSRRNFLKASGMVAAGGGASMMLAGCNPSSTDTPQASDKKKILRYGSANSKQGLDMQRANNSQSACVADSVCESLLRWTEDNELVTCLLKEIPTFESDGLTLKCELKEGIKFHDGTTLTAKDVKYTFERMFKPETKALSTSFFDKIKGAPEMLAGKATELEGLTVQDDTHFTFTLSEPYIVFVSVLGISYACIFPEKACEAAGADWGTGTNLIGTGKYKIKSNDDTTEVVLERFDDYHDGKPALDEIRIHYYDDSNTQLLAFKNNDIDFCDLPSSLYQQYSSDADVKDL
;
A
#
# COMPACT_ATOMS: atom_id res chain seq x y z
N MET A 1 -39.52 2.86 20.87
CA MET A 1 -38.53 3.46 19.97
C MET A 1 -37.27 2.66 20.15
N LEU A 2 -36.99 1.73 19.23
CA LEU A 2 -35.77 0.90 19.27
C LEU A 2 -34.76 1.59 18.34
N GLU A 3 -33.78 2.25 18.92
CA GLU A 3 -32.60 2.73 18.18
C GLU A 3 -31.78 1.53 17.73
N ASN A 4 -31.81 1.26 16.44
CA ASN A 4 -30.87 0.34 15.79
C ASN A 4 -29.51 1.01 15.70
N SER A 5 -28.69 0.90 16.74
CA SER A 5 -27.27 1.17 16.63
C SER A 5 -26.64 0.04 15.82
N LEU A 6 -26.25 0.31 14.59
CA LEU A 6 -25.45 -0.60 13.78
C LEU A 6 -24.07 -0.75 14.45
N SER A 7 -23.83 -1.89 15.09
CA SER A 7 -22.51 -2.23 15.62
C SER A 7 -21.47 -2.22 14.51
N ARG A 8 -20.28 -1.70 14.78
CA ARG A 8 -19.11 -1.64 13.88
C ARG A 8 -18.79 -3.01 13.27
N ARG A 9 -19.03 -4.09 14.02
CA ARG A 9 -18.87 -5.48 13.57
C ARG A 9 -19.84 -5.87 12.43
N ASN A 10 -21.04 -5.27 12.37
CA ASN A 10 -22.02 -5.53 11.32
C ASN A 10 -21.67 -4.79 10.02
N PHE A 11 -20.91 -3.69 10.08
CA PHE A 11 -20.45 -2.97 8.91
C PHE A 11 -19.44 -3.81 8.10
N LEU A 12 -18.50 -4.49 8.76
CA LEU A 12 -17.52 -5.35 8.11
C LEU A 12 -18.15 -6.63 7.52
N LYS A 13 -19.22 -7.15 8.12
CA LYS A 13 -19.96 -8.30 7.59
C LYS A 13 -20.87 -7.98 6.41
N ALA A 14 -21.35 -6.75 6.28
CA ALA A 14 -22.22 -6.34 5.18
C ALA A 14 -21.47 -6.13 3.85
N SER A 15 -20.14 -6.00 3.90
CA SER A 15 -19.28 -5.83 2.71
C SER A 15 -18.96 -7.15 1.97
N GLY A 16 -19.32 -8.30 2.52
CA GLY A 16 -18.94 -9.63 2.03
C GLY A 16 -20.03 -10.43 1.29
N MET A 17 -21.24 -9.88 1.06
CA MET A 17 -22.31 -10.67 0.47
C MET A 17 -23.01 -9.98 -0.72
N VAL A 18 -22.34 -10.01 -1.87
CA VAL A 18 -23.00 -9.89 -3.17
C VAL A 18 -22.32 -10.85 -4.15
N ALA A 19 -22.76 -12.07 -4.17
CA ALA A 19 -22.69 -12.91 -5.36
C ALA A 19 -23.69 -14.06 -5.24
N ALA A 20 -24.48 -14.21 -6.30
CA ALA A 20 -25.22 -15.38 -6.77
C ALA A 20 -26.71 -15.53 -6.36
N GLY A 21 -27.53 -15.60 -7.42
CA GLY A 21 -28.82 -16.30 -7.42
C GLY A 21 -29.88 -15.66 -8.29
N GLY A 22 -29.94 -16.09 -9.55
CA GLY A 22 -30.93 -15.67 -10.54
C GLY A 22 -32.30 -16.36 -10.39
N GLY A 23 -33.28 -15.74 -11.02
CA GLY A 23 -34.38 -16.39 -11.74
C GLY A 23 -35.67 -16.65 -10.99
N ALA A 24 -36.73 -15.93 -11.28
CA ALA A 24 -37.93 -16.42 -11.96
C ALA A 24 -39.08 -15.40 -11.89
N SER A 25 -39.65 -15.19 -13.04
CA SER A 25 -40.80 -14.33 -13.34
C SER A 25 -42.11 -14.82 -12.72
N MET A 26 -43.04 -13.90 -12.35
CA MET A 26 -44.45 -14.03 -12.65
C MET A 26 -45.16 -12.65 -12.59
N MET A 27 -45.86 -12.34 -13.67
CA MET A 27 -46.72 -11.18 -13.85
C MET A 27 -47.98 -11.27 -12.95
N LEU A 28 -48.45 -10.13 -12.47
CA LEU A 28 -49.88 -9.80 -12.46
C LEU A 28 -50.05 -8.27 -12.35
N ALA A 29 -50.92 -7.77 -13.22
CA ALA A 29 -51.24 -6.39 -13.43
C ALA A 29 -52.09 -5.78 -12.31
N GLY A 30 -51.88 -4.50 -12.01
CA GLY A 30 -52.74 -3.69 -11.17
C GLY A 30 -52.23 -2.25 -11.09
N CYS A 31 -52.87 -1.35 -11.82
CA CYS A 31 -52.59 0.08 -11.87
C CYS A 31 -52.82 0.79 -10.53
N ASN A 32 -51.89 1.55 -10.03
CA ASN A 32 -52.10 2.91 -9.53
C ASN A 32 -50.75 3.64 -9.39
N PRO A 33 -50.58 4.87 -9.86
CA PRO A 33 -49.32 5.59 -9.74
C PRO A 33 -49.27 6.30 -8.38
N SER A 34 -48.74 5.64 -7.38
CA SER A 34 -48.25 6.28 -6.18
C SER A 34 -46.73 6.36 -6.27
N SER A 35 -46.22 7.56 -6.27
CA SER A 35 -44.82 7.89 -6.20
C SER A 35 -44.15 7.14 -5.04
N THR A 36 -43.54 6.01 -5.33
CA THR A 36 -42.58 5.37 -4.44
C THR A 36 -41.26 6.10 -4.61
N ASP A 37 -41.00 7.06 -3.72
CA ASP A 37 -39.63 7.50 -3.45
C ASP A 37 -38.82 6.26 -3.04
N THR A 38 -38.15 5.70 -4.00
CA THR A 38 -37.06 4.77 -3.71
C THR A 38 -36.03 5.56 -2.89
N PRO A 39 -35.63 5.11 -1.69
CA PRO A 39 -34.58 5.80 -0.95
C PRO A 39 -33.34 5.82 -1.83
N GLN A 40 -33.04 6.98 -2.38
CA GLN A 40 -31.79 7.24 -3.05
C GLN A 40 -30.73 6.98 -1.98
N ALA A 41 -29.95 5.89 -2.13
CA ALA A 41 -28.82 5.60 -1.26
C ALA A 41 -27.98 6.87 -1.25
N SER A 42 -27.95 7.56 -0.11
CA SER A 42 -27.13 8.76 0.03
C SER A 42 -25.68 8.30 -0.23
N ASP A 43 -25.07 8.86 -1.28
CA ASP A 43 -23.65 8.71 -1.64
C ASP A 43 -22.76 9.34 -0.54
N LYS A 44 -22.88 8.83 0.70
CA LYS A 44 -21.97 9.21 1.77
C LYS A 44 -20.63 8.54 1.46
N LYS A 45 -19.60 9.35 1.32
CA LYS A 45 -18.23 8.86 1.18
C LYS A 45 -17.92 7.83 2.28
N LYS A 46 -17.32 6.72 1.88
CA LYS A 46 -16.82 5.69 2.79
C LYS A 46 -15.41 6.08 3.23
N ILE A 47 -15.30 6.64 4.41
CA ILE A 47 -14.06 7.16 4.97
C ILE A 47 -13.65 6.28 6.14
N LEU A 48 -12.39 5.84 6.17
CA LEU A 48 -11.74 5.24 7.33
C LEU A 48 -10.85 6.29 8.00
N ARG A 49 -11.03 6.47 9.31
CA ARG A 49 -10.21 7.37 10.14
C ARG A 49 -9.33 6.50 11.04
N TYR A 50 -8.04 6.49 10.76
CA TYR A 50 -7.04 5.70 11.50
C TYR A 50 -6.19 6.61 12.37
N GLY A 51 -6.07 6.29 13.66
CA GLY A 51 -5.13 6.92 14.55
C GLY A 51 -3.81 6.17 14.55
N SER A 52 -2.71 6.87 14.30
CA SER A 52 -1.35 6.31 14.29
C SER A 52 -0.41 7.12 15.16
N ALA A 53 0.64 6.49 15.67
CA ALA A 53 1.74 7.23 16.29
C ALA A 53 2.48 8.07 15.24
N ASN A 54 3.00 9.24 15.62
CA ASN A 54 3.80 10.08 14.75
C ASN A 54 5.20 9.48 14.55
N SER A 55 5.63 9.30 13.29
CA SER A 55 6.92 8.69 12.96
C SER A 55 8.04 9.68 12.64
N LYS A 56 7.74 10.84 12.10
CA LYS A 56 8.70 11.89 11.68
C LYS A 56 9.81 11.46 10.69
N GLN A 57 9.65 10.34 9.99
CA GLN A 57 10.69 9.82 9.07
C GLN A 57 10.39 10.03 7.58
N GLY A 58 9.22 10.60 7.26
CA GLY A 58 8.76 10.69 5.88
C GLY A 58 8.23 9.35 5.35
N LEU A 59 7.84 9.34 4.06
CA LEU A 59 7.15 8.22 3.43
C LEU A 59 8.02 7.48 2.38
N ASP A 60 9.25 7.92 2.15
CA ASP A 60 10.21 7.22 1.28
C ASP A 60 10.76 5.99 1.99
N MET A 61 10.25 4.81 1.66
CA MET A 61 10.64 3.55 2.32
C MET A 61 12.09 3.13 2.07
N GLN A 62 12.78 3.71 1.11
CA GLN A 62 14.24 3.52 1.02
C GLN A 62 14.97 4.28 2.13
N ARG A 63 14.41 5.38 2.64
CA ARG A 63 14.99 6.28 3.65
C ARG A 63 14.31 6.19 5.02
N ALA A 64 13.17 5.50 5.12
CA ALA A 64 12.42 5.27 6.34
C ALA A 64 12.40 3.76 6.69
N ASN A 65 12.35 3.44 7.99
CA ASN A 65 12.36 2.06 8.46
C ASN A 65 11.39 1.81 9.64
N ASN A 66 10.30 2.56 9.70
CA ASN A 66 9.30 2.43 10.73
C ASN A 66 7.94 1.99 10.16
N SER A 67 7.13 1.34 10.99
CA SER A 67 5.82 0.80 10.61
C SER A 67 4.80 1.88 10.23
N GLN A 68 4.88 3.07 10.81
CA GLN A 68 3.96 4.17 10.53
C GLN A 68 4.14 4.68 9.12
N SER A 69 5.40 4.91 8.68
CA SER A 69 5.69 5.27 7.29
C SER A 69 5.28 4.15 6.33
N ALA A 70 5.56 2.89 6.67
CA ALA A 70 5.18 1.74 5.86
C ALA A 70 3.66 1.65 5.68
N CYS A 71 2.87 1.87 6.72
CA CYS A 71 1.40 1.84 6.66
C CYS A 71 0.83 2.81 5.60
N VAL A 72 1.39 4.02 5.50
CA VAL A 72 1.00 4.98 4.46
C VAL A 72 1.57 4.58 3.11
N ALA A 73 2.88 4.27 3.06
CA ALA A 73 3.57 3.95 1.82
C ALA A 73 2.97 2.73 1.10
N ASP A 74 2.59 1.67 1.82
CA ASP A 74 1.98 0.45 1.27
C ASP A 74 0.56 0.68 0.71
N SER A 75 -0.09 1.77 1.12
CA SER A 75 -1.35 2.18 0.51
C SER A 75 -1.15 2.92 -0.83
N VAL A 76 0.02 3.57 -1.00
CA VAL A 76 0.37 4.46 -2.10
C VAL A 76 1.26 3.77 -3.13
N CYS A 77 2.23 2.99 -2.69
CA CYS A 77 3.21 2.32 -3.55
C CYS A 77 3.06 0.80 -3.45
N GLU A 78 3.49 0.10 -4.48
CA GLU A 78 3.48 -1.36 -4.50
C GLU A 78 4.85 -1.91 -4.87
N SER A 79 5.15 -3.08 -4.33
CA SER A 79 6.33 -3.87 -4.65
C SER A 79 6.04 -4.88 -5.76
N LEU A 80 7.06 -5.53 -6.30
CA LEU A 80 6.92 -6.53 -7.37
C LEU A 80 6.01 -7.70 -6.95
N LEU A 81 6.13 -8.12 -5.70
CA LEU A 81 5.30 -9.11 -5.01
C LEU A 81 4.67 -8.47 -3.77
N ARG A 82 3.79 -9.18 -3.09
CA ARG A 82 3.26 -8.75 -1.79
C ARG A 82 3.00 -9.92 -0.86
N TRP A 83 3.06 -9.69 0.43
CA TRP A 83 2.62 -10.61 1.46
C TRP A 83 1.15 -10.38 1.78
N THR A 84 0.38 -11.46 1.90
CA THR A 84 -1.01 -11.42 2.37
C THR A 84 -1.09 -11.43 3.89
N GLU A 85 -2.28 -11.19 4.46
CA GLU A 85 -2.55 -11.31 5.89
C GLU A 85 -2.29 -12.73 6.43
N ASP A 86 -2.42 -13.75 5.57
CA ASP A 86 -2.14 -15.15 5.89
C ASP A 86 -0.66 -15.53 5.73
N ASN A 87 0.23 -14.55 5.54
CA ASN A 87 1.66 -14.73 5.27
C ASN A 87 1.95 -15.56 4.00
N GLU A 88 1.15 -15.42 2.97
CA GLU A 88 1.40 -15.98 1.66
C GLU A 88 2.02 -14.92 0.75
N LEU A 89 3.08 -15.30 0.02
CA LEU A 89 3.66 -14.44 -1.01
C LEU A 89 2.85 -14.57 -2.29
N VAL A 90 2.34 -13.46 -2.80
CA VAL A 90 1.52 -13.42 -4.02
C VAL A 90 2.04 -12.37 -5.01
N THR A 91 1.61 -12.48 -6.26
CA THR A 91 1.94 -11.48 -7.29
C THR A 91 1.27 -10.13 -6.99
N CYS A 92 2.01 -9.05 -7.19
CA CYS A 92 1.50 -7.68 -7.14
C CYS A 92 1.67 -7.01 -8.51
N LEU A 93 2.86 -6.53 -8.82
CA LEU A 93 3.18 -5.94 -10.12
C LEU A 93 3.67 -6.96 -11.16
N LEU A 94 4.16 -8.13 -10.70
CA LEU A 94 4.58 -9.22 -11.58
C LEU A 94 3.41 -10.09 -12.04
N LYS A 95 3.50 -10.67 -13.24
CA LYS A 95 2.55 -11.65 -13.77
C LYS A 95 2.57 -12.97 -12.99
N GLU A 96 3.76 -13.40 -12.56
CA GLU A 96 3.97 -14.65 -11.81
C GLU A 96 5.04 -14.47 -10.72
N ILE A 97 5.09 -15.37 -9.75
CA ILE A 97 6.18 -15.41 -8.78
C ILE A 97 7.39 -16.04 -9.49
N PRO A 98 8.49 -15.29 -9.65
CA PRO A 98 9.61 -15.77 -10.42
C PRO A 98 10.38 -16.87 -9.66
N THR A 99 11.00 -17.76 -10.43
CA THR A 99 11.90 -18.81 -9.90
C THR A 99 13.28 -18.66 -10.47
N PHE A 100 14.28 -19.01 -9.67
CA PHE A 100 15.66 -18.99 -10.14
C PHE A 100 15.88 -19.99 -11.28
N GLU A 101 16.64 -19.59 -12.28
CA GLU A 101 17.15 -20.48 -13.32
C GLU A 101 18.09 -21.54 -12.71
N SER A 102 18.53 -22.50 -13.52
CA SER A 102 19.36 -23.63 -13.09
C SER A 102 20.72 -23.22 -12.48
N ASP A 103 21.17 -21.98 -12.72
CA ASP A 103 22.38 -21.41 -12.13
C ASP A 103 22.20 -20.97 -10.67
N GLY A 104 20.94 -20.87 -10.20
CA GLY A 104 20.60 -20.39 -8.85
C GLY A 104 20.86 -18.91 -8.62
N LEU A 105 21.16 -18.14 -9.68
CA LEU A 105 21.57 -16.74 -9.63
C LEU A 105 20.67 -15.84 -10.47
N THR A 106 20.12 -16.36 -11.56
CA THR A 106 19.36 -15.60 -12.55
C THR A 106 17.86 -15.72 -12.27
N LEU A 107 17.17 -14.58 -12.21
CA LEU A 107 15.74 -14.46 -11.98
C LEU A 107 15.10 -13.62 -13.07
N LYS A 108 14.37 -14.24 -13.99
CA LYS A 108 13.62 -13.55 -15.04
C LYS A 108 12.26 -13.10 -14.51
N CYS A 109 11.91 -11.87 -14.80
CA CYS A 109 10.69 -11.24 -14.31
C CYS A 109 9.92 -10.59 -15.45
N GLU A 110 8.59 -10.65 -15.35
CA GLU A 110 7.67 -9.99 -16.29
C GLU A 110 6.60 -9.20 -15.51
N LEU A 111 6.48 -7.90 -15.83
CA LEU A 111 5.44 -7.03 -15.27
C LEU A 111 4.07 -7.34 -15.87
N LYS A 112 3.01 -7.14 -15.11
CA LYS A 112 1.66 -7.00 -15.65
C LYS A 112 1.60 -5.77 -16.55
N GLU A 113 0.86 -5.85 -17.64
CA GLU A 113 0.72 -4.76 -18.60
C GLU A 113 -0.31 -3.71 -18.13
N GLY A 114 -0.10 -2.45 -18.52
CA GLY A 114 -1.08 -1.38 -18.36
C GLY A 114 -1.24 -0.84 -16.94
N ILE A 115 -0.40 -1.24 -15.99
CA ILE A 115 -0.39 -0.65 -14.65
C ILE A 115 0.00 0.81 -14.75
N LYS A 116 -0.78 1.68 -14.10
CA LYS A 116 -0.54 3.11 -14.06
C LYS A 116 -0.08 3.57 -12.70
N PHE A 117 0.83 4.51 -12.69
CA PHE A 117 1.11 5.34 -11.52
C PHE A 117 -0.01 6.37 -11.29
N HIS A 118 -0.06 6.98 -10.12
CA HIS A 118 -1.06 7.99 -9.74
C HIS A 118 -1.05 9.25 -10.62
N ASP A 119 0.07 9.53 -11.28
CA ASP A 119 0.22 10.64 -12.24
C ASP A 119 -0.27 10.28 -13.66
N GLY A 120 -0.75 9.04 -13.86
CA GLY A 120 -1.25 8.52 -15.13
C GLY A 120 -0.16 7.93 -16.05
N THR A 121 1.11 8.02 -15.70
CA THR A 121 2.20 7.35 -16.45
C THR A 121 2.12 5.84 -16.28
N THR A 122 2.58 5.09 -17.28
CA THR A 122 2.55 3.62 -17.24
C THR A 122 3.84 3.11 -16.60
N LEU A 123 3.69 2.13 -15.69
CA LEU A 123 4.80 1.39 -15.09
C LEU A 123 5.57 0.61 -16.17
N THR A 124 6.88 0.69 -16.13
CA THR A 124 7.79 -0.06 -17.00
C THR A 124 8.93 -0.70 -16.21
N ALA A 125 9.63 -1.64 -16.85
CA ALA A 125 10.85 -2.24 -16.30
C ALA A 125 11.98 -1.22 -16.05
N LYS A 126 11.94 -0.05 -16.70
CA LYS A 126 12.87 1.05 -16.43
C LYS A 126 12.66 1.65 -15.06
N ASP A 127 11.39 1.78 -14.62
CA ASP A 127 11.07 2.26 -13.27
C ASP A 127 11.54 1.28 -12.21
N VAL A 128 11.48 -0.04 -12.50
CA VAL A 128 12.07 -1.07 -11.64
C VAL A 128 13.58 -0.86 -11.54
N LYS A 129 14.29 -0.74 -12.68
CA LYS A 129 15.75 -0.52 -12.69
C LYS A 129 16.10 0.76 -11.93
N TYR A 130 15.44 1.86 -12.23
CA TYR A 130 15.62 3.14 -11.54
C TYR A 130 15.49 3.01 -10.01
N THR A 131 14.42 2.32 -9.55
CA THR A 131 14.14 2.15 -8.12
C THR A 131 15.27 1.44 -7.39
N PHE A 132 15.76 0.32 -7.94
CA PHE A 132 16.85 -0.43 -7.32
C PHE A 132 18.20 0.31 -7.45
N GLU A 133 18.46 0.97 -8.56
CA GLU A 133 19.66 1.80 -8.71
C GLU A 133 19.67 2.96 -7.73
N ARG A 134 18.53 3.65 -7.56
CA ARG A 134 18.36 4.73 -6.59
C ARG A 134 18.70 4.26 -5.18
N MET A 135 18.27 3.05 -4.79
CA MET A 135 18.56 2.46 -3.48
C MET A 135 20.07 2.37 -3.20
N PHE A 136 20.88 2.06 -4.21
CA PHE A 136 22.33 1.90 -4.04
C PHE A 136 23.14 3.17 -4.35
N LYS A 137 22.52 4.26 -4.79
CA LYS A 137 23.20 5.55 -4.91
C LYS A 137 23.56 6.08 -3.52
N PRO A 138 24.84 6.47 -3.26
CA PRO A 138 25.26 6.98 -1.94
C PRO A 138 24.46 8.18 -1.45
N GLU A 139 24.01 9.05 -2.36
CA GLU A 139 23.20 10.23 -2.06
C GLU A 139 21.80 9.90 -1.55
N THR A 140 21.26 8.73 -1.88
CA THR A 140 19.96 8.27 -1.37
C THR A 140 20.01 7.98 0.12
N LYS A 141 21.15 7.52 0.64
CA LYS A 141 21.33 7.13 2.04
C LYS A 141 20.28 6.09 2.47
N ALA A 142 20.00 5.13 1.60
CA ALA A 142 18.99 4.11 1.85
C ALA A 142 19.34 3.25 3.05
N LEU A 143 18.34 2.92 3.86
CA LEU A 143 18.48 2.15 5.10
C LEU A 143 18.32 0.64 4.87
N SER A 144 17.79 0.24 3.72
CA SER A 144 17.33 -1.13 3.43
C SER A 144 18.21 -1.88 2.43
N THR A 145 19.40 -1.36 2.10
CA THR A 145 20.31 -1.93 1.07
C THR A 145 20.70 -3.37 1.34
N SER A 146 20.80 -3.80 2.62
CA SER A 146 21.21 -5.15 3.01
C SER A 146 20.24 -6.25 2.56
N PHE A 147 18.98 -5.93 2.27
CA PHE A 147 18.03 -6.92 1.73
C PHE A 147 18.32 -7.26 0.26
N PHE A 148 19.01 -6.38 -0.45
CA PHE A 148 19.19 -6.44 -1.90
C PHE A 148 20.67 -6.39 -2.32
N ASP A 149 21.61 -6.43 -1.37
CA ASP A 149 23.06 -6.31 -1.59
C ASP A 149 23.68 -7.47 -2.37
N LYS A 150 22.92 -8.56 -2.57
CA LYS A 150 23.31 -9.69 -3.40
C LYS A 150 23.03 -9.50 -4.89
N ILE A 151 22.36 -8.42 -5.29
CA ILE A 151 22.28 -8.06 -6.70
C ILE A 151 23.69 -7.71 -7.19
N LYS A 152 24.11 -8.33 -8.30
CA LYS A 152 25.46 -8.12 -8.86
C LYS A 152 25.70 -6.63 -9.13
N GLY A 153 26.83 -6.10 -8.67
CA GLY A 153 27.17 -4.69 -8.81
C GLY A 153 26.61 -3.77 -7.71
N ALA A 154 25.78 -4.27 -6.79
CA ALA A 154 25.21 -3.48 -5.70
C ALA A 154 26.30 -2.90 -4.75
N PRO A 155 27.32 -3.67 -4.31
CA PRO A 155 28.39 -3.12 -3.49
C PRO A 155 29.21 -2.02 -4.21
N GLU A 156 29.44 -2.16 -5.50
CA GLU A 156 30.15 -1.20 -6.32
C GLU A 156 29.40 0.11 -6.45
N MET A 157 28.08 0.05 -6.66
CA MET A 157 27.22 1.24 -6.69
C MET A 157 27.19 1.93 -5.33
N LEU A 158 26.98 1.18 -4.25
CA LEU A 158 26.94 1.73 -2.90
C LEU A 158 28.26 2.41 -2.51
N ALA A 159 29.39 1.89 -3.03
CA ALA A 159 30.71 2.50 -2.87
C ALA A 159 30.97 3.69 -3.82
N GLY A 160 30.03 4.06 -4.68
CA GLY A 160 30.17 5.11 -5.69
C GLY A 160 31.15 4.77 -6.82
N LYS A 161 31.47 3.46 -7.02
CA LYS A 161 32.39 2.97 -8.04
C LYS A 161 31.69 2.58 -9.35
N ALA A 162 30.38 2.44 -9.34
CA ALA A 162 29.53 2.17 -10.49
C ALA A 162 28.33 3.11 -10.49
N THR A 163 27.82 3.42 -11.68
CA THR A 163 26.64 4.27 -11.90
C THR A 163 25.40 3.46 -12.28
N GLU A 164 25.58 2.18 -12.62
CA GLU A 164 24.53 1.27 -13.02
C GLU A 164 24.62 -0.04 -12.22
N LEU A 165 23.46 -0.67 -11.98
CA LEU A 165 23.34 -1.94 -11.29
C LEU A 165 23.52 -3.08 -12.31
N GLU A 166 24.73 -3.66 -12.39
CA GLU A 166 25.08 -4.69 -13.37
C GLU A 166 24.12 -5.89 -13.35
N GLY A 167 23.64 -6.26 -12.16
CA GLY A 167 22.74 -7.39 -11.96
C GLY A 167 21.28 -7.10 -12.25
N LEU A 168 20.90 -5.93 -12.79
CA LEU A 168 19.54 -5.63 -13.19
C LEU A 168 19.48 -5.12 -14.64
N THR A 169 19.08 -6.02 -15.54
CA THR A 169 19.01 -5.74 -16.97
C THR A 169 17.56 -5.65 -17.43
N VAL A 170 17.25 -4.64 -18.24
CA VAL A 170 15.94 -4.42 -18.85
C VAL A 170 16.01 -4.90 -20.31
N GLN A 171 15.12 -5.80 -20.71
CA GLN A 171 15.01 -6.31 -22.05
C GLN A 171 14.02 -5.48 -22.90
N ASP A 172 12.87 -5.15 -22.31
CA ASP A 172 11.83 -4.29 -22.89
C ASP A 172 11.02 -3.59 -21.79
N ASP A 173 9.86 -3.02 -22.10
CA ASP A 173 9.06 -2.27 -21.14
C ASP A 173 8.45 -3.14 -20.02
N THR A 174 8.37 -4.44 -20.21
CA THR A 174 7.78 -5.37 -19.22
C THR A 174 8.76 -6.44 -18.73
N HIS A 175 9.80 -6.77 -19.48
CA HIS A 175 10.74 -7.84 -19.14
C HIS A 175 12.05 -7.29 -18.59
N PHE A 176 12.48 -7.87 -17.49
CA PHE A 176 13.76 -7.57 -16.85
C PHE A 176 14.30 -8.81 -16.12
N THR A 177 15.60 -8.79 -15.83
CA THR A 177 16.29 -9.91 -15.21
C THR A 177 17.14 -9.43 -14.06
N PHE A 178 16.97 -10.04 -12.88
CA PHE A 178 17.93 -9.95 -11.81
C PHE A 178 19.00 -11.02 -11.94
N THR A 179 20.25 -10.64 -11.70
CA THR A 179 21.38 -11.54 -11.57
C THR A 179 22.06 -11.29 -10.22
N LEU A 180 22.15 -12.31 -9.40
CA LEU A 180 22.77 -12.23 -8.09
C LEU A 180 24.27 -12.56 -8.18
N SER A 181 25.06 -12.04 -7.25
CA SER A 181 26.49 -12.35 -7.10
C SER A 181 26.75 -13.69 -6.42
N GLU A 182 25.79 -14.17 -5.63
CA GLU A 182 25.81 -15.45 -4.93
C GLU A 182 24.38 -15.95 -4.69
N PRO A 183 24.15 -17.26 -4.48
CA PRO A 183 22.83 -17.80 -4.19
C PRO A 183 22.22 -17.16 -2.94
N TYR A 184 20.98 -16.63 -3.08
CA TYR A 184 20.25 -15.99 -2.01
C TYR A 184 18.77 -16.35 -2.11
N ILE A 185 18.38 -17.48 -1.49
CA ILE A 185 17.06 -18.09 -1.65
C ILE A 185 15.91 -17.19 -1.19
N VAL A 186 16.15 -16.31 -0.22
CA VAL A 186 15.12 -15.39 0.28
C VAL A 186 14.90 -14.16 -0.63
N PHE A 187 15.69 -14.00 -1.70
CA PHE A 187 15.60 -12.84 -2.59
C PHE A 187 14.19 -12.64 -3.16
N VAL A 188 13.52 -13.73 -3.59
CA VAL A 188 12.15 -13.64 -4.09
C VAL A 188 11.19 -13.10 -3.02
N SER A 189 11.37 -13.53 -1.77
CA SER A 189 10.54 -13.09 -0.64
C SER A 189 10.69 -11.60 -0.33
N VAL A 190 11.92 -11.06 -0.44
CA VAL A 190 12.16 -9.64 -0.17
C VAL A 190 11.69 -8.72 -1.31
N LEU A 191 11.37 -9.24 -2.49
CA LEU A 191 10.68 -8.47 -3.53
C LEU A 191 9.24 -8.09 -3.15
N GLY A 192 8.71 -8.61 -2.05
CA GLY A 192 7.37 -8.33 -1.54
C GLY A 192 7.33 -7.44 -0.29
N ILE A 193 8.44 -6.85 0.14
CA ILE A 193 8.48 -5.94 1.30
C ILE A 193 8.38 -4.47 0.87
N SER A 194 7.95 -3.59 1.76
CA SER A 194 7.74 -2.16 1.50
C SER A 194 8.98 -1.43 0.96
N TYR A 195 10.18 -1.91 1.30
CA TYR A 195 11.43 -1.35 0.80
C TYR A 195 11.67 -1.58 -0.71
N ALA A 196 10.95 -2.55 -1.30
CA ALA A 196 11.01 -2.86 -2.73
C ALA A 196 9.88 -2.16 -3.53
N CYS A 197 9.18 -1.20 -2.95
CA CYS A 197 8.17 -0.40 -3.65
C CYS A 197 8.75 0.28 -4.87
N ILE A 198 8.07 0.18 -6.02
CA ILE A 198 8.54 0.72 -7.29
C ILE A 198 8.11 2.18 -7.43
N PHE A 199 9.06 3.04 -7.80
CA PHE A 199 8.88 4.48 -7.95
C PHE A 199 8.91 4.89 -9.42
N PRO A 200 8.05 5.84 -9.87
CA PRO A 200 8.15 6.43 -11.21
C PRO A 200 9.41 7.31 -11.28
N GLU A 201 10.36 6.96 -12.15
CA GLU A 201 11.65 7.65 -12.30
C GLU A 201 11.48 9.17 -12.40
N LYS A 202 10.68 9.62 -13.37
CA LYS A 202 10.53 11.06 -13.65
C LYS A 202 9.95 11.85 -12.47
N ALA A 203 8.95 11.32 -11.78
CA ALA A 203 8.33 12.00 -10.66
C ALA A 203 9.25 12.02 -9.44
N CYS A 204 9.96 10.89 -9.18
CA CYS A 204 10.92 10.80 -8.10
C CYS A 204 12.10 11.76 -8.31
N GLU A 205 12.65 11.84 -9.52
CA GLU A 205 13.72 12.77 -9.86
C GLU A 205 13.28 14.24 -9.78
N ALA A 206 12.07 14.55 -10.26
CA ALA A 206 11.51 15.91 -10.18
C ALA A 206 11.33 16.37 -8.72
N ALA A 207 10.94 15.48 -7.82
CA ALA A 207 10.81 15.76 -6.39
C ALA A 207 12.17 15.81 -5.68
N GLY A 208 13.17 15.06 -6.14
CA GLY A 208 14.52 15.07 -5.61
C GLY A 208 14.58 14.80 -4.10
N ALA A 209 15.08 15.78 -3.33
CA ALA A 209 15.19 15.66 -1.87
C ALA A 209 13.83 15.59 -1.15
N ASP A 210 12.78 16.15 -1.76
CA ASP A 210 11.42 16.20 -1.20
C ASP A 210 10.61 14.92 -1.48
N TRP A 211 11.20 13.92 -2.17
CA TRP A 211 10.53 12.64 -2.37
C TRP A 211 10.17 11.98 -1.03
N GLY A 212 8.89 11.60 -0.87
CA GLY A 212 8.37 11.03 0.37
C GLY A 212 7.97 12.05 1.43
N THR A 213 7.91 13.37 1.11
CA THR A 213 7.40 14.43 1.98
C THR A 213 6.18 15.10 1.37
N GLY A 214 5.29 15.62 2.21
CA GLY A 214 4.05 16.23 1.74
C GLY A 214 3.30 15.30 0.80
N THR A 215 2.97 15.76 -0.40
CA THR A 215 2.30 14.97 -1.44
C THR A 215 3.26 14.33 -2.46
N ASN A 216 4.58 14.41 -2.24
CA ASN A 216 5.61 13.96 -3.16
C ASN A 216 5.93 12.46 -3.01
N LEU A 217 4.90 11.62 -2.93
CA LEU A 217 5.03 10.18 -3.07
C LEU A 217 3.97 9.70 -4.06
N ILE A 218 4.41 9.19 -5.19
CA ILE A 218 3.58 8.67 -6.27
C ILE A 218 3.91 7.19 -6.44
N GLY A 219 2.89 6.35 -6.51
CA GLY A 219 3.02 4.92 -6.70
C GLY A 219 1.91 4.36 -7.57
N THR A 220 1.78 3.05 -7.59
CA THR A 220 0.75 2.29 -8.31
C THR A 220 -0.39 1.83 -7.41
N GLY A 221 -0.33 2.16 -6.11
CA GLY A 221 -1.19 1.61 -5.07
C GLY A 221 -2.65 2.07 -5.13
N LYS A 222 -3.46 1.48 -4.25
CA LYS A 222 -4.91 1.68 -4.16
C LYS A 222 -5.33 3.11 -3.89
N TYR A 223 -4.47 3.86 -3.20
CA TYR A 223 -4.73 5.23 -2.75
C TYR A 223 -3.58 6.14 -3.11
N LYS A 224 -3.90 7.40 -3.41
CA LYS A 224 -2.92 8.46 -3.64
C LYS A 224 -3.02 9.52 -2.54
N ILE A 225 -1.92 10.18 -2.26
CA ILE A 225 -1.89 11.24 -1.25
C ILE A 225 -2.65 12.45 -1.78
N LYS A 226 -3.74 12.80 -1.11
CA LYS A 226 -4.51 14.02 -1.36
C LYS A 226 -3.94 15.21 -0.62
N SER A 227 -3.57 15.01 0.64
CA SER A 227 -2.89 15.99 1.48
C SER A 227 -2.06 15.29 2.54
N ASN A 228 -0.97 15.90 2.93
CA ASN A 228 -0.09 15.45 4.01
C ASN A 228 0.60 16.69 4.58
N ASP A 229 0.42 16.95 5.88
CA ASP A 229 1.09 18.06 6.58
C ASP A 229 2.34 17.59 7.35
N ASP A 230 2.70 16.30 7.18
CA ASP A 230 3.85 15.63 7.78
C ASP A 230 3.87 15.61 9.33
N THR A 231 2.82 16.11 9.98
CA THR A 231 2.78 16.25 11.46
C THR A 231 1.50 15.80 12.11
N THR A 232 0.34 16.09 11.53
CA THR A 232 -0.96 15.84 12.16
C THR A 232 -1.85 14.89 11.38
N GLU A 233 -1.87 14.99 10.04
CA GLU A 233 -2.78 14.18 9.22
C GLU A 233 -2.20 13.87 7.83
N VAL A 234 -2.42 12.64 7.38
CA VAL A 234 -2.33 12.25 5.97
C VAL A 234 -3.72 11.86 5.48
N VAL A 235 -4.16 12.47 4.39
CA VAL A 235 -5.40 12.11 3.70
C VAL A 235 -5.06 11.40 2.41
N LEU A 236 -5.54 10.18 2.29
CA LEU A 236 -5.41 9.36 1.09
C LEU A 236 -6.77 9.31 0.39
N GLU A 237 -6.80 9.58 -0.90
CA GLU A 237 -7.98 9.41 -1.74
C GLU A 237 -7.84 8.20 -2.64
N ARG A 238 -8.96 7.55 -2.95
CA ARG A 238 -8.99 6.38 -3.82
C ARG A 238 -8.43 6.68 -5.20
N PHE A 239 -7.62 5.76 -5.71
CA PHE A 239 -7.20 5.75 -7.11
C PHE A 239 -8.18 4.92 -7.94
N ASP A 240 -9.04 5.59 -8.72
CA ASP A 240 -10.11 4.92 -9.47
C ASP A 240 -9.58 4.04 -10.62
N ASP A 241 -8.38 4.33 -11.15
CA ASP A 241 -7.69 3.56 -12.20
C ASP A 241 -6.78 2.44 -11.63
N TYR A 242 -6.99 2.04 -10.38
CA TYR A 242 -6.20 0.99 -9.75
C TYR A 242 -6.32 -0.33 -10.52
N HIS A 243 -5.18 -0.96 -10.82
CA HIS A 243 -5.07 -2.11 -11.73
C HIS A 243 -5.75 -3.40 -11.25
N ASP A 244 -5.97 -3.57 -9.94
CA ASP A 244 -6.59 -4.75 -9.34
C ASP A 244 -8.02 -4.45 -8.83
N GLY A 245 -8.73 -3.56 -9.56
CA GLY A 245 -10.11 -3.21 -9.31
C GLY A 245 -10.31 -2.06 -8.33
N LYS A 246 -11.53 -1.53 -8.29
CA LYS A 246 -11.85 -0.33 -7.54
C LYS A 246 -11.77 -0.56 -6.03
N PRO A 247 -10.95 0.21 -5.28
CA PRO A 247 -10.86 0.10 -3.83
C PRO A 247 -12.19 0.43 -3.14
N ALA A 248 -12.46 -0.25 -2.01
CA ALA A 248 -13.76 -0.19 -1.35
C ALA A 248 -14.04 1.14 -0.62
N LEU A 249 -13.00 1.79 -0.10
CA LEU A 249 -13.11 3.07 0.61
C LEU A 249 -12.85 4.22 -0.37
N ASP A 250 -13.52 5.34 -0.16
CA ASP A 250 -13.31 6.56 -0.94
C ASP A 250 -12.13 7.38 -0.42
N GLU A 251 -11.87 7.28 0.89
CA GLU A 251 -10.83 8.07 1.55
C GLU A 251 -10.33 7.33 2.81
N ILE A 252 -9.04 7.46 3.11
CA ILE A 252 -8.43 7.05 4.37
C ILE A 252 -7.80 8.30 4.98
N ARG A 253 -8.10 8.57 6.25
CA ARG A 253 -7.49 9.65 7.02
C ARG A 253 -6.66 9.07 8.13
N ILE A 254 -5.38 9.36 8.13
CA ILE A 254 -4.43 8.91 9.14
C ILE A 254 -4.10 10.09 10.02
N HIS A 255 -4.60 10.08 11.25
CA HIS A 255 -4.32 11.12 12.25
C HIS A 255 -3.15 10.69 13.12
N TYR A 256 -2.16 11.55 13.24
CA TYR A 256 -0.98 11.30 14.07
C TYR A 256 -1.19 11.79 15.49
N TYR A 257 -0.78 10.97 16.46
CA TYR A 257 -0.84 11.26 17.88
C TYR A 257 0.54 11.08 18.50
N ASP A 258 0.93 12.03 19.35
CA ASP A 258 2.21 11.96 20.07
C ASP A 258 2.10 11.06 21.32
N ASP A 259 0.88 10.74 21.76
CA ASP A 259 0.61 9.95 22.95
C ASP A 259 -0.60 9.02 22.76
N SER A 260 -0.43 7.78 23.22
CA SER A 260 -1.40 6.70 23.04
C SER A 260 -2.69 6.90 23.84
N ASN A 261 -2.69 7.64 24.97
CA ASN A 261 -3.91 7.88 25.74
C ASN A 261 -4.80 8.89 24.98
N THR A 262 -4.21 9.90 24.36
CA THR A 262 -4.92 10.85 23.51
C THR A 262 -5.52 10.14 22.30
N GLN A 263 -4.76 9.25 21.66
CA GLN A 263 -5.23 8.42 20.55
C GLN A 263 -6.42 7.54 20.97
N LEU A 264 -6.32 6.86 22.12
CA LEU A 264 -7.41 6.02 22.63
C LEU A 264 -8.65 6.84 23.03
N LEU A 265 -8.45 8.06 23.58
CA LEU A 265 -9.57 8.97 23.86
C LEU A 265 -10.30 9.38 22.60
N ALA A 266 -9.58 9.71 21.53
CA ALA A 266 -10.14 10.01 20.21
C ALA A 266 -10.97 8.82 19.67
N PHE A 267 -10.46 7.60 19.85
CA PHE A 267 -11.18 6.38 19.50
C PHE A 267 -12.49 6.23 20.30
N LYS A 268 -12.45 6.40 21.63
CA LYS A 268 -13.63 6.33 22.49
C LYS A 268 -14.68 7.40 22.15
N ASN A 269 -14.23 8.58 21.73
CA ASN A 269 -15.11 9.69 21.31
C ASN A 269 -15.65 9.52 19.89
N ASN A 270 -15.29 8.46 19.14
CA ASN A 270 -15.60 8.24 17.74
C ASN A 270 -14.99 9.30 16.77
N ASP A 271 -13.88 9.95 17.17
CA ASP A 271 -13.15 10.84 16.29
C ASP A 271 -12.33 10.04 15.24
N ILE A 272 -11.90 8.83 15.61
CA ILE A 272 -11.26 7.84 14.75
C ILE A 272 -11.98 6.48 14.84
N ASP A 273 -11.85 5.66 13.79
CA ASP A 273 -12.54 4.38 13.66
C ASP A 273 -11.67 3.19 14.08
N PHE A 274 -10.34 3.39 14.06
CA PHE A 274 -9.33 2.36 14.33
C PHE A 274 -8.07 2.99 14.93
N CYS A 275 -7.40 2.29 15.83
CA CYS A 275 -6.09 2.66 16.36
C CYS A 275 -5.37 1.44 16.93
N ASP A 276 -4.04 1.54 17.03
CA ASP A 276 -3.23 0.55 17.73
C ASP A 276 -3.40 0.67 19.24
N LEU A 277 -3.56 -0.45 19.92
CA LEU A 277 -3.55 -0.49 21.38
C LEU A 277 -2.14 -0.90 21.86
N PRO A 278 -1.39 0.00 22.50
CA PRO A 278 -0.08 -0.32 23.04
C PRO A 278 -0.16 -1.49 24.05
N SER A 279 0.83 -2.37 24.01
CA SER A 279 0.90 -3.53 24.91
C SER A 279 0.85 -3.16 26.40
N SER A 280 1.36 -1.98 26.77
CA SER A 280 1.30 -1.45 28.13
C SER A 280 -0.13 -1.14 28.60
N LEU A 281 -1.05 -0.87 27.69
CA LEU A 281 -2.45 -0.56 27.97
C LEU A 281 -3.37 -1.77 27.78
N TYR A 282 -2.87 -2.86 27.20
CA TYR A 282 -3.68 -4.04 26.88
C TYR A 282 -4.42 -4.61 28.10
N GLN A 283 -3.73 -4.80 29.24
CA GLN A 283 -4.36 -5.34 30.46
C GLN A 283 -5.45 -4.43 31.00
N GLN A 284 -5.27 -3.11 30.90
CA GLN A 284 -6.25 -2.14 31.38
C GLN A 284 -7.51 -2.14 30.54
N TYR A 285 -7.38 -2.29 29.21
CA TYR A 285 -8.49 -2.13 28.27
C TYR A 285 -9.03 -3.45 27.71
N SER A 286 -8.35 -4.59 27.90
CA SER A 286 -8.85 -5.90 27.46
C SER A 286 -10.17 -6.32 28.10
N SER A 287 -10.51 -5.76 29.26
CA SER A 287 -11.79 -5.96 29.95
C SER A 287 -12.76 -4.78 29.85
N ASP A 288 -12.36 -3.68 29.21
CA ASP A 288 -13.20 -2.49 29.04
C ASP A 288 -14.33 -2.80 28.04
N ALA A 289 -15.59 -2.58 28.46
CA ALA A 289 -16.77 -2.90 27.66
C ALA A 289 -16.81 -2.16 26.32
N ASP A 290 -16.18 -0.98 26.22
CA ASP A 290 -16.15 -0.15 25.03
C ASP A 290 -15.05 -0.57 24.02
N VAL A 291 -14.10 -1.40 24.44
CA VAL A 291 -12.90 -1.75 23.66
C VAL A 291 -12.74 -3.27 23.45
N LYS A 292 -13.18 -4.12 24.40
CA LYS A 292 -12.91 -5.57 24.38
C LYS A 292 -13.50 -6.34 23.19
N ASP A 293 -14.51 -5.80 22.53
CA ASP A 293 -15.21 -6.43 21.42
C ASP A 293 -14.79 -5.84 20.06
N LEU A 294 -13.77 -5.00 20.04
CA LEU A 294 -13.14 -4.39 18.88
C LEU A 294 -11.83 -5.09 18.53
#